data_943ae95e3a8bc27c5e7bdb770e5ca8b8
#
_entry.id   943ae95e3a8bc27c5e7bdb770e5ca8b8
#
_cell.length_a   1.000
_cell.length_b   1.000
_cell.length_c   1.000
_cell.angle_alpha   90.00
_cell.angle_beta   90.00
_cell.angle_gamma   90.00
#
_symmetry.space_group_name_H-M   'P 1'
#
loop_
_entity.id
_entity.type
_entity.pdbx_description
1 polymer ?
#
loop_
_entity_poly.entity_id
_entity_poly.type
_entity_poly.pdbx_seq_one_letter_code
_entity_poly.pdbx_strand_id
1 'polypeptide(L)'
;MTLFVVPTPIGNLEDITLRALRVLREADLILCEDTRRTGQLLAHYEIEQKLLAYHEHNEARLAPELSERAKSENLALVTDAGTPLVSDPGYRLVRACIESGAKVEALPGASALTTALVASGMPTDTFVFLGFPPRKGRARTETLERISHEESTFVLFESPNRLAKTLGDLPSDASVAVCRELTKLHEEVFRGTAADAAEHFSGKVKGEVVVVVRGGSIPETFSFDETVGRARDCVSDGESPSKAAARAARESGYRRGDIYDRLVNSSGA
;
A
#
# COMPACT_ATOMS: atom_id res chain seq x y z
N MET A 1 -20.38 3.64 -25.35
CA MET A 1 -19.21 4.41 -24.95
C MET A 1 -18.70 3.92 -23.60
N THR A 2 -17.70 4.54 -23.00
CA THR A 2 -16.98 3.90 -21.87
C THR A 2 -16.49 4.96 -20.88
N LEU A 3 -16.56 4.69 -19.57
CA LEU A 3 -15.75 5.37 -18.57
C LEU A 3 -14.40 4.66 -18.48
N PHE A 4 -13.34 5.33 -18.85
CA PHE A 4 -11.97 4.89 -18.67
C PHE A 4 -11.41 5.42 -17.35
N VAL A 5 -10.89 4.54 -16.50
CA VAL A 5 -10.11 4.92 -15.31
C VAL A 5 -8.63 4.87 -15.70
N VAL A 6 -7.99 6.04 -15.76
CA VAL A 6 -6.68 6.20 -16.38
C VAL A 6 -5.63 6.61 -15.35
N PRO A 7 -4.67 5.75 -15.00
CA PRO A 7 -3.55 6.12 -14.16
C PRO A 7 -2.66 7.17 -14.81
N THR A 8 -2.18 8.10 -13.99
CA THR A 8 -1.23 9.16 -14.37
C THR A 8 0.11 8.96 -13.66
N PRO A 9 1.22 9.54 -14.15
CA PRO A 9 2.53 9.43 -13.52
C PRO A 9 2.53 9.88 -12.05
N ILE A 10 3.32 9.22 -11.21
CA ILE A 10 3.49 9.57 -9.79
C ILE A 10 4.70 10.47 -9.54
N GLY A 11 5.46 10.81 -10.58
CA GLY A 11 6.63 11.67 -10.46
C GLY A 11 7.44 11.77 -11.74
N ASN A 12 7.57 10.67 -12.47
CA ASN A 12 8.27 10.63 -13.76
C ASN A 12 7.25 10.53 -14.90
N LEU A 13 7.26 11.50 -15.80
CA LEU A 13 6.31 11.54 -16.92
C LEU A 13 6.43 10.32 -17.84
N GLU A 14 7.62 9.71 -17.96
CA GLU A 14 7.83 8.50 -18.77
C GLU A 14 7.05 7.27 -18.28
N ASP A 15 6.51 7.31 -17.04
CA ASP A 15 5.72 6.20 -16.48
C ASP A 15 4.28 6.15 -17.01
N ILE A 16 3.88 7.07 -17.88
CA ILE A 16 2.57 7.01 -18.54
C ILE A 16 2.55 5.91 -19.60
N THR A 17 1.47 5.16 -19.69
CA THR A 17 1.36 4.13 -20.71
C THR A 17 0.93 4.72 -22.06
N LEU A 18 1.40 4.11 -23.16
CA LEU A 18 0.95 4.48 -24.52
C LEU A 18 -0.58 4.38 -24.66
N ARG A 19 -1.18 3.40 -23.97
CA ARG A 19 -2.63 3.24 -23.96
C ARG A 19 -3.33 4.38 -23.23
N ALA A 20 -2.77 4.86 -22.11
CA ALA A 20 -3.30 6.02 -21.39
C ALA A 20 -3.28 7.26 -22.29
N LEU A 21 -2.16 7.54 -22.97
CA LEU A 21 -2.04 8.66 -23.89
C LEU A 21 -3.07 8.58 -25.03
N ARG A 22 -3.27 7.39 -25.62
CA ARG A 22 -4.27 7.18 -26.66
C ARG A 22 -5.70 7.47 -26.12
N VAL A 23 -6.05 6.89 -24.97
CA VAL A 23 -7.36 7.09 -24.36
C VAL A 23 -7.62 8.57 -24.03
N LEU A 24 -6.61 9.27 -23.49
CA LEU A 24 -6.73 10.70 -23.18
C LEU A 24 -6.93 11.56 -24.45
N ARG A 25 -6.35 11.19 -25.60
CA ARG A 25 -6.58 11.86 -26.88
C ARG A 25 -7.97 11.60 -27.46
N GLU A 26 -8.51 10.40 -27.24
CA GLU A 26 -9.78 9.93 -27.81
C GLU A 26 -11.00 10.22 -26.90
N ALA A 27 -10.79 10.66 -25.67
CA ALA A 27 -11.85 10.95 -24.73
C ALA A 27 -12.63 12.22 -25.13
N ASP A 28 -13.96 12.18 -25.01
CA ASP A 28 -14.83 13.36 -25.23
C ASP A 28 -14.72 14.36 -24.07
N LEU A 29 -14.40 13.87 -22.87
CA LEU A 29 -14.23 14.66 -21.66
C LEU A 29 -13.28 13.96 -20.69
N ILE A 30 -12.36 14.71 -20.09
CA ILE A 30 -11.48 14.24 -19.01
C ILE A 30 -11.96 14.81 -17.68
N LEU A 31 -12.20 13.91 -16.73
CA LEU A 31 -12.57 14.22 -15.35
C LEU A 31 -11.30 14.17 -14.51
N CYS A 32 -10.99 15.22 -13.76
CA CYS A 32 -9.72 15.34 -13.04
C CYS A 32 -9.90 16.12 -11.73
N GLU A 33 -9.04 15.84 -10.75
CA GLU A 33 -9.08 16.50 -9.45
C GLU A 33 -8.69 17.98 -9.56
N ASP A 34 -7.50 18.26 -10.12
CA ASP A 34 -7.02 19.62 -10.42
C ASP A 34 -6.82 19.81 -11.93
N THR A 35 -7.67 20.64 -12.55
CA THR A 35 -7.60 20.93 -13.99
C THR A 35 -6.30 21.59 -14.43
N ARG A 36 -5.59 22.28 -13.52
CA ARG A 36 -4.31 22.93 -13.83
C ARG A 36 -3.21 21.87 -13.95
N ARG A 37 -3.14 20.91 -13.01
CA ARG A 37 -2.16 19.81 -13.03
C ARG A 37 -2.40 18.90 -14.23
N THR A 38 -3.64 18.48 -14.42
CA THR A 38 -4.01 17.68 -15.60
C THR A 38 -3.74 18.44 -16.89
N GLY A 39 -4.04 19.73 -16.95
CA GLY A 39 -3.71 20.57 -18.11
C GLY A 39 -2.22 20.62 -18.43
N GLN A 40 -1.35 20.71 -17.42
CA GLN A 40 0.11 20.63 -17.59
C GLN A 40 0.55 19.27 -18.13
N LEU A 41 -0.01 18.18 -17.59
CA LEU A 41 0.27 16.81 -18.08
C LEU A 41 -0.12 16.66 -19.55
N LEU A 42 -1.33 17.08 -19.91
CA LEU A 42 -1.82 17.00 -21.30
C LEU A 42 -0.99 17.85 -22.25
N ALA A 43 -0.63 19.07 -21.86
CA ALA A 43 0.21 19.96 -22.64
C ALA A 43 1.59 19.37 -22.93
N HIS A 44 2.19 18.65 -21.95
CA HIS A 44 3.47 17.95 -22.15
C HIS A 44 3.39 16.89 -23.27
N TYR A 45 2.23 16.22 -23.41
CA TYR A 45 2.01 15.20 -24.44
C TYR A 45 1.27 15.71 -25.68
N GLU A 46 1.14 17.02 -25.82
CA GLU A 46 0.47 17.66 -26.95
C GLU A 46 -0.98 17.14 -27.12
N ILE A 47 -1.71 17.03 -26.01
CA ILE A 47 -3.10 16.60 -25.98
C ILE A 47 -3.99 17.80 -25.64
N GLU A 48 -4.93 18.10 -26.52
CA GLU A 48 -5.94 19.13 -26.30
C GLU A 48 -7.31 18.49 -26.07
N GLN A 49 -7.81 18.56 -24.82
CA GLN A 49 -9.08 17.96 -24.44
C GLN A 49 -9.81 18.81 -23.42
N LYS A 50 -11.14 18.66 -23.39
CA LYS A 50 -12.00 19.28 -22.39
C LYS A 50 -11.76 18.68 -21.02
N LEU A 51 -11.58 19.52 -20.01
CA LEU A 51 -11.42 19.14 -18.62
C LEU A 51 -12.63 19.51 -17.80
N LEU A 52 -13.04 18.64 -16.90
CA LEU A 52 -14.05 18.91 -15.87
C LEU A 52 -13.49 18.56 -14.50
N ALA A 53 -13.51 19.50 -13.56
CA ALA A 53 -13.10 19.24 -12.19
C ALA A 53 -14.06 18.22 -11.53
N TYR A 54 -13.49 17.11 -11.06
CA TYR A 54 -14.17 16.03 -10.37
C TYR A 54 -13.36 15.63 -9.15
N HIS A 55 -13.83 15.98 -7.97
CA HIS A 55 -13.13 15.81 -6.70
C HIS A 55 -14.12 15.43 -5.58
N GLU A 56 -13.63 15.07 -4.40
CA GLU A 56 -14.43 14.59 -3.26
C GLU A 56 -15.65 15.48 -2.94
N HIS A 57 -15.51 16.82 -3.06
CA HIS A 57 -16.58 17.75 -2.73
C HIS A 57 -17.71 17.84 -3.76
N ASN A 58 -17.49 17.44 -5.01
CA ASN A 58 -18.51 17.54 -6.07
C ASN A 58 -18.92 16.17 -6.66
N GLU A 59 -18.19 15.09 -6.36
CA GLU A 59 -18.43 13.77 -6.95
C GLU A 59 -19.86 13.24 -6.71
N ALA A 60 -20.41 13.46 -5.51
CA ALA A 60 -21.77 13.02 -5.19
C ALA A 60 -22.84 13.66 -6.07
N ARG A 61 -22.64 14.91 -6.47
CA ARG A 61 -23.55 15.67 -7.34
C ARG A 61 -23.37 15.30 -8.80
N LEU A 62 -22.13 15.09 -9.24
CA LEU A 62 -21.81 14.89 -10.66
C LEU A 62 -21.93 13.42 -11.11
N ALA A 63 -21.73 12.45 -10.22
CA ALA A 63 -21.70 11.05 -10.57
C ALA A 63 -22.96 10.55 -11.31
N PRO A 64 -24.21 10.91 -10.92
CA PRO A 64 -25.40 10.47 -11.64
C PRO A 64 -25.47 10.98 -13.10
N GLU A 65 -25.17 12.25 -13.33
CA GLU A 65 -25.15 12.86 -14.67
C GLU A 65 -24.06 12.23 -15.54
N LEU A 66 -22.84 12.12 -14.99
CA LEU A 66 -21.69 11.59 -15.72
C LEU A 66 -21.85 10.10 -16.03
N SER A 67 -22.54 9.34 -15.19
CA SER A 67 -22.81 7.92 -15.46
C SER A 67 -23.76 7.74 -16.66
N GLU A 68 -24.76 8.62 -16.83
CA GLU A 68 -25.60 8.61 -18.02
C GLU A 68 -24.84 9.03 -19.28
N ARG A 69 -23.97 10.07 -19.16
CA ARG A 69 -23.12 10.50 -20.28
C ARG A 69 -22.14 9.41 -20.73
N ALA A 70 -21.61 8.59 -19.82
CA ALA A 70 -20.71 7.48 -20.14
C ALA A 70 -21.34 6.41 -21.05
N LYS A 71 -22.67 6.40 -21.22
CA LYS A 71 -23.37 5.51 -22.17
C LYS A 71 -23.25 5.98 -23.63
N SER A 72 -23.03 7.28 -23.84
CA SER A 72 -22.99 7.89 -25.17
C SER A 72 -21.69 8.65 -25.47
N GLU A 73 -20.83 8.83 -24.48
CA GLU A 73 -19.55 9.51 -24.56
C GLU A 73 -18.42 8.67 -23.96
N ASN A 74 -17.20 8.86 -24.45
CA ASN A 74 -16.00 8.30 -23.83
C ASN A 74 -15.48 9.28 -22.77
N LEU A 75 -15.62 8.93 -21.51
CA LEU A 75 -15.13 9.72 -20.38
C LEU A 75 -13.81 9.13 -19.87
N ALA A 76 -12.83 9.95 -19.57
CA ALA A 76 -11.60 9.53 -18.90
C ALA A 76 -11.55 10.14 -17.49
N LEU A 77 -11.43 9.30 -16.47
CA LEU A 77 -11.20 9.72 -15.09
C LEU A 77 -9.72 9.61 -14.78
N VAL A 78 -9.10 10.71 -14.40
CA VAL A 78 -7.71 10.80 -13.94
C VAL A 78 -7.65 11.41 -12.54
N THR A 79 -6.55 11.18 -11.85
CA THR A 79 -6.19 11.84 -10.58
C THR A 79 -4.92 12.66 -10.76
N ASP A 80 -4.55 13.44 -9.77
CA ASP A 80 -3.34 14.28 -9.81
C ASP A 80 -2.06 13.44 -9.94
N ALA A 81 -2.04 12.22 -9.40
CA ALA A 81 -0.91 11.29 -9.51
C ALA A 81 -1.35 9.85 -9.22
N GLY A 82 -0.93 8.90 -10.03
CA GLY A 82 -1.17 7.47 -9.82
C GLY A 82 -2.52 6.96 -10.32
N THR A 83 -3.04 5.94 -9.67
CA THR A 83 -4.26 5.24 -10.07
C THR A 83 -5.46 5.84 -9.37
N PRO A 84 -6.46 6.36 -10.11
CA PRO A 84 -7.70 6.90 -9.53
C PRO A 84 -8.38 5.88 -8.60
N LEU A 85 -9.17 6.33 -7.64
CA LEU A 85 -9.86 5.57 -6.59
C LEU A 85 -8.94 5.04 -5.47
N VAL A 86 -7.64 5.00 -5.65
CA VAL A 86 -6.69 4.50 -4.64
C VAL A 86 -6.28 5.65 -3.72
N SER A 87 -7.07 5.94 -2.69
CA SER A 87 -7.03 7.14 -1.83
C SER A 87 -7.39 8.44 -2.54
N ASP A 88 -8.04 8.35 -3.69
CA ASP A 88 -8.45 9.43 -4.57
C ASP A 88 -9.96 9.35 -4.88
N PRO A 89 -10.59 10.43 -5.35
CA PRO A 89 -11.99 10.43 -5.76
C PRO A 89 -12.25 9.51 -6.97
N GLY A 90 -13.51 9.12 -7.17
CA GLY A 90 -13.95 8.35 -8.34
C GLY A 90 -14.81 7.13 -8.03
N TYR A 91 -14.77 6.61 -6.80
CA TYR A 91 -15.54 5.43 -6.41
C TYR A 91 -17.04 5.58 -6.73
N ARG A 92 -17.63 6.76 -6.43
CA ARG A 92 -19.06 7.04 -6.68
C ARG A 92 -19.40 7.00 -8.17
N LEU A 93 -18.52 7.53 -9.02
CA LEU A 93 -18.75 7.54 -10.47
C LEU A 93 -18.64 6.14 -11.05
N VAL A 94 -17.59 5.39 -10.70
CA VAL A 94 -17.41 4.01 -11.17
C VAL A 94 -18.62 3.16 -10.77
N ARG A 95 -19.07 3.28 -9.52
CA ARG A 95 -20.24 2.57 -9.03
C ARG A 95 -21.51 2.98 -9.79
N ALA A 96 -21.76 4.27 -9.97
CA ALA A 96 -22.92 4.77 -10.72
C ALA A 96 -22.90 4.31 -12.18
N CYS A 97 -21.74 4.27 -12.85
CA CYS A 97 -21.60 3.74 -14.20
C CYS A 97 -21.96 2.25 -14.26
N ILE A 98 -21.48 1.45 -13.31
CA ILE A 98 -21.79 0.02 -13.24
C ILE A 98 -23.31 -0.18 -13.02
N GLU A 99 -23.89 0.53 -12.07
CA GLU A 99 -25.33 0.45 -11.74
C GLU A 99 -26.22 0.91 -12.90
N SER A 100 -25.78 1.90 -13.68
CA SER A 100 -26.52 2.39 -14.86
C SER A 100 -26.31 1.55 -16.13
N GLY A 101 -25.41 0.56 -16.09
CA GLY A 101 -25.06 -0.29 -17.24
C GLY A 101 -24.07 0.36 -18.22
N ALA A 102 -23.42 1.47 -17.87
CA ALA A 102 -22.33 2.03 -18.66
C ALA A 102 -21.08 1.14 -18.53
N LYS A 103 -20.32 0.99 -19.62
CA LYS A 103 -19.07 0.23 -19.60
C LYS A 103 -18.02 1.00 -18.79
N VAL A 104 -17.34 0.30 -17.88
CA VAL A 104 -16.17 0.81 -17.15
C VAL A 104 -14.94 0.01 -17.56
N GLU A 105 -13.85 0.71 -17.84
CA GLU A 105 -12.59 0.09 -18.25
C GLU A 105 -11.42 0.74 -17.47
N ALA A 106 -10.81 -0.03 -16.55
CA ALA A 106 -9.64 0.40 -15.82
C ALA A 106 -8.37 0.05 -16.61
N LEU A 107 -7.49 1.03 -16.77
CA LEU A 107 -6.19 0.82 -17.40
C LEU A 107 -5.14 0.45 -16.35
N PRO A 108 -4.20 -0.46 -16.64
CA PRO A 108 -3.00 -0.63 -15.82
C PRO A 108 -2.09 0.59 -15.97
N GLY A 109 -1.37 0.94 -14.92
CA GLY A 109 -0.44 2.07 -14.96
C GLY A 109 0.26 2.36 -13.65
N ALA A 110 0.83 3.56 -13.52
CA ALA A 110 1.61 3.98 -12.38
C ALA A 110 0.79 3.93 -11.08
N SER A 111 1.43 3.45 -10.02
CA SER A 111 0.82 3.34 -8.69
C SER A 111 1.88 3.36 -7.60
N ALA A 112 1.85 4.35 -6.73
CA ALA A 112 2.76 4.46 -5.59
C ALA A 112 2.65 3.25 -4.64
N LEU A 113 1.44 2.68 -4.49
CA LEU A 113 1.18 1.48 -3.70
C LEU A 113 2.03 0.30 -4.16
N THR A 114 1.89 -0.10 -5.42
CA THR A 114 2.60 -1.28 -5.95
C THR A 114 4.09 -1.02 -6.12
N THR A 115 4.48 0.18 -6.51
CA THR A 115 5.88 0.58 -6.63
C THR A 115 6.60 0.49 -5.28
N ALA A 116 6.00 1.04 -4.21
CA ALA A 116 6.55 0.94 -2.86
C ALA A 116 6.60 -0.51 -2.35
N LEU A 117 5.53 -1.28 -2.56
CA LEU A 117 5.47 -2.68 -2.15
C LEU A 117 6.61 -3.50 -2.78
N VAL A 118 6.82 -3.37 -4.08
CA VAL A 118 7.91 -4.05 -4.80
C VAL A 118 9.28 -3.53 -4.36
N ALA A 119 9.43 -2.21 -4.22
CA ALA A 119 10.68 -1.60 -3.78
C ALA A 119 11.01 -1.93 -2.31
N SER A 120 10.05 -2.29 -1.48
CA SER A 120 10.28 -2.60 -0.06
C SER A 120 11.15 -3.83 0.16
N GLY A 121 11.04 -4.84 -0.73
CA GLY A 121 11.65 -6.16 -0.55
C GLY A 121 10.93 -7.04 0.48
N MET A 122 9.75 -6.64 0.94
CA MET A 122 8.91 -7.42 1.86
C MET A 122 8.07 -8.46 1.11
N PRO A 123 7.56 -9.50 1.80
CA PRO A 123 6.66 -10.48 1.21
C PRO A 123 5.42 -9.82 0.59
N THR A 124 5.06 -10.26 -0.61
CA THR A 124 3.95 -9.69 -1.38
C THR A 124 2.74 -10.63 -1.53
N ASP A 125 2.83 -11.84 -0.96
CA ASP A 125 1.77 -12.86 -1.07
C ASP A 125 0.47 -12.42 -0.40
N THR A 126 0.61 -11.75 0.75
CA THR A 126 -0.52 -11.15 1.47
C THR A 126 -0.14 -9.76 1.92
N PHE A 127 -0.82 -8.76 1.39
CA PHE A 127 -0.61 -7.39 1.82
C PHE A 127 -1.95 -6.67 2.02
N VAL A 128 -1.91 -5.65 2.88
CA VAL A 128 -3.06 -4.82 3.22
C VAL A 128 -2.72 -3.35 2.96
N PHE A 129 -3.48 -2.73 2.09
CA PHE A 129 -3.40 -1.29 1.88
C PHE A 129 -4.33 -0.57 2.86
N LEU A 130 -3.78 0.33 3.66
CA LEU A 130 -4.52 1.07 4.68
C LEU A 130 -4.79 2.54 4.31
N GLY A 131 -4.30 2.99 3.14
CA GLY A 131 -4.38 4.40 2.77
C GLY A 131 -3.64 5.29 3.77
N PHE A 132 -4.20 6.46 4.08
CA PHE A 132 -3.67 7.35 5.12
C PHE A 132 -4.18 6.92 6.50
N PRO A 133 -3.30 6.54 7.44
CA PRO A 133 -3.73 6.15 8.78
C PRO A 133 -4.42 7.32 9.49
N PRO A 134 -5.42 7.03 10.36
CA PRO A 134 -6.12 8.05 11.13
C PRO A 134 -5.15 8.93 11.93
N ARG A 135 -5.44 10.22 12.03
CA ARG A 135 -4.53 11.19 12.68
C ARG A 135 -4.41 10.97 14.18
N LYS A 136 -5.49 10.52 14.85
CA LYS A 136 -5.59 10.37 16.31
C LYS A 136 -6.78 9.51 16.70
N GLY A 137 -6.87 9.20 17.99
CA GLY A 137 -8.03 8.53 18.59
C GLY A 137 -8.03 7.01 18.36
N ARG A 138 -9.14 6.39 18.75
CA ARG A 138 -9.31 4.94 18.79
C ARG A 138 -9.01 4.27 17.43
N ALA A 139 -9.48 4.86 16.34
CA ALA A 139 -9.24 4.31 15.00
C ALA A 139 -7.74 4.23 14.65
N ARG A 140 -6.90 5.19 15.13
CA ARG A 140 -5.45 5.10 14.96
C ARG A 140 -4.86 3.95 15.77
N THR A 141 -5.26 3.82 17.03
CA THR A 141 -4.80 2.74 17.91
C THR A 141 -5.15 1.37 17.29
N GLU A 142 -6.40 1.18 16.86
CA GLU A 142 -6.85 -0.05 16.21
C GLU A 142 -6.05 -0.35 14.92
N THR A 143 -5.70 0.67 14.14
CA THR A 143 -4.86 0.50 12.94
C THR A 143 -3.44 0.01 13.29
N LEU A 144 -2.83 0.59 14.32
CA LEU A 144 -1.48 0.22 14.77
C LEU A 144 -1.46 -1.17 15.43
N GLU A 145 -2.47 -1.48 16.25
CA GLU A 145 -2.67 -2.81 16.83
C GLU A 145 -2.82 -3.87 15.74
N ARG A 146 -3.60 -3.57 14.68
CA ARG A 146 -3.74 -4.45 13.55
C ARG A 146 -2.40 -4.74 12.88
N ILE A 147 -1.58 -3.71 12.63
CA ILE A 147 -0.23 -3.86 12.07
C ILE A 147 0.64 -4.74 12.97
N SER A 148 0.53 -4.57 14.29
CA SER A 148 1.35 -5.29 15.26
C SER A 148 1.00 -6.78 15.43
N HIS A 149 -0.24 -7.19 15.09
CA HIS A 149 -0.72 -8.53 15.37
C HIS A 149 -1.04 -9.38 14.14
N GLU A 150 -1.28 -8.77 12.98
CA GLU A 150 -1.65 -9.49 11.75
C GLU A 150 -0.43 -9.77 10.89
N GLU A 151 -0.17 -11.04 10.58
CA GLU A 151 0.91 -11.47 9.68
C GLU A 151 0.61 -11.11 8.21
N SER A 152 0.85 -9.86 7.87
CA SER A 152 0.68 -9.32 6.52
C SER A 152 1.70 -8.24 6.26
N THR A 153 1.95 -7.90 5.00
CA THR A 153 2.66 -6.69 4.65
C THR A 153 1.67 -5.53 4.55
N PHE A 154 1.87 -4.50 5.34
CA PHE A 154 1.00 -3.31 5.33
C PHE A 154 1.61 -2.20 4.50
N VAL A 155 0.80 -1.54 3.68
CA VAL A 155 1.20 -0.37 2.90
C VAL A 155 0.36 0.83 3.32
N LEU A 156 1.03 1.92 3.67
CA LEU A 156 0.43 3.14 4.18
C LEU A 156 0.90 4.33 3.35
N PHE A 157 -0.01 5.21 2.99
CA PHE A 157 0.37 6.56 2.56
C PHE A 157 0.52 7.44 3.79
N GLU A 158 1.59 8.22 3.86
CA GLU A 158 1.80 9.09 5.01
C GLU A 158 2.24 10.50 4.62
N SER A 159 1.79 11.46 5.39
CA SER A 159 2.27 12.84 5.27
C SER A 159 3.70 12.96 5.81
N PRO A 160 4.61 13.66 5.12
CA PRO A 160 5.97 13.87 5.60
C PRO A 160 6.03 14.49 7.00
N ASN A 161 5.06 15.35 7.34
CA ASN A 161 4.98 15.98 8.67
C ASN A 161 4.55 15.00 9.78
N ARG A 162 4.01 13.83 9.44
CA ARG A 162 3.52 12.82 10.38
C ARG A 162 4.40 11.58 10.42
N LEU A 163 5.34 11.45 9.47
CA LEU A 163 6.16 10.27 9.28
C LEU A 163 6.88 9.84 10.56
N ALA A 164 7.66 10.73 11.17
CA ALA A 164 8.41 10.42 12.38
C ALA A 164 7.50 9.94 13.52
N LYS A 165 6.31 10.56 13.68
CA LYS A 165 5.34 10.11 14.66
C LYS A 165 4.78 8.72 14.32
N THR A 166 4.46 8.48 13.06
CA THR A 166 3.90 7.18 12.62
C THR A 166 4.91 6.06 12.84
N LEU A 167 6.18 6.29 12.51
CA LEU A 167 7.27 5.35 12.77
C LEU A 167 7.47 5.09 14.27
N GLY A 168 7.43 6.14 15.10
CA GLY A 168 7.55 6.02 16.55
C GLY A 168 6.34 5.36 17.26
N ASP A 169 5.19 5.31 16.61
CA ASP A 169 4.00 4.62 17.12
C ASP A 169 3.97 3.10 16.74
N LEU A 170 4.88 2.64 15.85
CA LEU A 170 5.07 1.22 15.50
C LEU A 170 5.97 0.52 16.54
N PRO A 171 5.91 -0.83 16.66
CA PRO A 171 6.93 -1.56 17.42
C PRO A 171 8.33 -1.20 16.93
N SER A 172 9.25 -0.94 17.85
CA SER A 172 10.58 -0.41 17.54
C SER A 172 11.40 -1.32 16.61
N ASP A 173 11.19 -2.62 16.71
CA ASP A 173 11.82 -3.70 15.96
C ASP A 173 11.05 -4.09 14.68
N ALA A 174 9.88 -3.51 14.43
CA ALA A 174 9.12 -3.78 13.22
C ALA A 174 9.94 -3.45 11.97
N SER A 175 10.03 -4.40 11.03
CA SER A 175 10.68 -4.16 9.74
C SER A 175 9.87 -3.19 8.90
N VAL A 176 10.50 -2.09 8.48
CA VAL A 176 9.86 -1.06 7.65
C VAL A 176 10.68 -0.74 6.42
N ALA A 177 9.99 -0.35 5.35
CA ALA A 177 10.58 0.37 4.23
C ALA A 177 9.84 1.71 4.08
N VAL A 178 10.59 2.79 4.07
CA VAL A 178 10.06 4.13 3.82
C VAL A 178 10.47 4.55 2.41
N CYS A 179 9.49 4.63 1.52
CA CYS A 179 9.67 5.05 0.14
C CYS A 179 9.24 6.51 -0.01
N ARG A 180 10.17 7.38 -0.31
CA ARG A 180 9.94 8.81 -0.45
C ARG A 180 10.23 9.26 -1.87
N GLU A 181 9.36 10.13 -2.41
CA GLU A 181 9.53 10.74 -3.75
C GLU A 181 9.78 9.71 -4.85
N LEU A 182 9.05 8.58 -4.82
CA LEU A 182 9.16 7.52 -5.81
C LEU A 182 9.09 8.05 -7.24
N THR A 183 9.96 7.56 -8.10
CA THR A 183 10.14 7.94 -9.51
C THR A 183 10.66 9.36 -9.77
N LYS A 184 10.85 10.17 -8.71
CA LYS A 184 11.32 11.56 -8.81
C LYS A 184 12.84 11.66 -8.62
N LEU A 185 13.40 12.83 -8.93
CA LEU A 185 14.85 13.10 -8.81
C LEU A 185 15.43 12.80 -7.42
N HIS A 186 14.63 12.95 -6.38
CA HIS A 186 15.04 12.73 -4.99
C HIS A 186 14.41 11.48 -4.38
N GLU A 187 14.22 10.46 -5.22
CA GLU A 187 13.75 9.15 -4.75
C GLU A 187 14.69 8.60 -3.67
N GLU A 188 14.08 8.12 -2.60
CA GLU A 188 14.78 7.49 -1.50
C GLU A 188 13.98 6.30 -0.98
N VAL A 189 14.63 5.15 -0.84
CA VAL A 189 14.05 3.97 -0.22
C VAL A 189 14.91 3.52 0.95
N PHE A 190 14.48 3.90 2.15
CA PHE A 190 15.08 3.43 3.40
C PHE A 190 14.51 2.06 3.75
N ARG A 191 15.36 1.14 4.27
CA ARG A 191 14.93 -0.17 4.78
C ARG A 191 15.65 -0.43 6.11
N GLY A 192 14.93 -0.85 7.13
CA GLY A 192 15.46 -1.10 8.47
C GLY A 192 14.34 -1.35 9.48
N THR A 193 14.63 -1.11 10.75
CA THR A 193 13.62 -1.14 11.81
C THR A 193 12.83 0.16 11.87
N ALA A 194 11.68 0.13 12.53
CA ALA A 194 10.90 1.35 12.76
C ALA A 194 11.67 2.38 13.61
N ALA A 195 12.50 1.91 14.56
CA ALA A 195 13.37 2.78 15.35
C ALA A 195 14.43 3.47 14.48
N ASP A 196 15.15 2.71 13.65
CA ASP A 196 16.17 3.28 12.74
C ASP A 196 15.55 4.26 11.74
N ALA A 197 14.38 3.93 11.21
CA ALA A 197 13.64 4.81 10.31
C ALA A 197 13.21 6.12 11.02
N ALA A 198 12.73 6.02 12.27
CA ALA A 198 12.32 7.19 13.05
C ALA A 198 13.52 8.14 13.33
N GLU A 199 14.70 7.59 13.58
CA GLU A 199 15.93 8.35 13.72
C GLU A 199 16.34 9.00 12.39
N HIS A 200 16.39 8.23 11.30
CA HIS A 200 16.76 8.71 9.96
C HIS A 200 15.87 9.86 9.49
N PHE A 201 14.55 9.74 9.69
CA PHE A 201 13.57 10.75 9.32
C PHE A 201 13.19 11.71 10.44
N SER A 202 14.02 11.89 11.46
CA SER A 202 13.77 12.81 12.59
C SER A 202 13.78 14.28 12.20
N GLY A 203 14.42 14.61 11.07
CA GLY A 203 14.51 15.97 10.52
C GLY A 203 13.28 16.40 9.74
N LYS A 204 13.40 17.54 9.03
CA LYS A 204 12.33 18.02 8.14
C LYS A 204 12.26 17.19 6.87
N VAL A 205 11.28 16.32 6.79
CA VAL A 205 10.95 15.52 5.59
C VAL A 205 10.08 16.34 4.63
N LYS A 206 10.33 16.20 3.32
CA LYS A 206 9.53 16.79 2.25
C LYS A 206 9.12 15.72 1.24
N GLY A 207 8.08 16.03 0.48
CA GLY A 207 7.60 15.19 -0.62
C GLY A 207 6.55 14.18 -0.20
N GLU A 208 6.31 13.19 -1.03
CA GLU A 208 5.32 12.14 -0.84
C GLU A 208 5.97 10.89 -0.26
N VAL A 209 5.29 10.25 0.68
CA VAL A 209 5.85 9.14 1.44
C VAL A 209 4.88 7.95 1.44
N VAL A 210 5.43 6.79 1.15
CA VAL A 210 4.77 5.49 1.36
C VAL A 210 5.58 4.70 2.38
N VAL A 211 4.91 4.20 3.40
CA VAL A 211 5.52 3.33 4.41
C VAL A 211 5.02 1.91 4.18
N VAL A 212 5.95 0.98 4.04
CA VAL A 212 5.65 -0.45 3.99
C VAL A 212 6.13 -1.07 5.29
N VAL A 213 5.28 -1.84 5.96
CA VAL A 213 5.57 -2.41 7.27
C VAL A 213 5.31 -3.92 7.21
N ARG A 214 6.27 -4.72 7.69
CA ARG A 214 5.99 -6.12 7.98
C ARG A 214 5.18 -6.18 9.26
N GLY A 215 3.94 -6.61 9.18
CA GLY A 215 3.06 -6.78 10.32
C GLY A 215 3.25 -8.13 11.01
N GLY A 216 2.58 -8.26 12.15
CA GLY A 216 2.73 -9.40 13.05
C GLY A 216 3.98 -9.30 13.92
N SER A 217 4.04 -10.09 14.95
CA SER A 217 5.28 -10.28 15.70
C SER A 217 6.31 -10.82 14.72
N ILE A 218 7.41 -10.11 14.51
CA ILE A 218 8.57 -10.74 13.88
C ILE A 218 8.87 -11.93 14.76
N PRO A 219 8.83 -13.17 14.26
CA PRO A 219 9.40 -14.25 15.03
C PRO A 219 10.83 -13.79 15.29
N GLU A 220 11.22 -13.66 16.56
CA GLU A 220 12.65 -13.56 16.87
C GLU A 220 13.27 -14.65 16.02
N THR A 221 14.20 -14.31 15.14
CA THR A 221 14.88 -15.29 14.29
C THR A 221 15.80 -16.09 15.20
N PHE A 222 15.17 -16.99 15.97
CA PHE A 222 15.92 -17.91 16.82
C PHE A 222 16.71 -18.84 15.90
N SER A 223 17.95 -19.05 16.22
CA SER A 223 18.68 -20.16 15.67
C SER A 223 17.92 -21.47 15.96
N PHE A 224 18.16 -22.50 15.19
CA PHE A 224 17.50 -23.80 15.44
C PHE A 224 17.69 -24.27 16.88
N ASP A 225 18.91 -24.08 17.45
CA ASP A 225 19.23 -24.51 18.81
C ASP A 225 18.49 -23.68 19.89
N GLU A 226 18.34 -22.37 19.69
CA GLU A 226 17.51 -21.52 20.56
C GLU A 226 16.03 -21.88 20.47
N THR A 227 15.52 -22.17 19.27
CA THR A 227 14.15 -22.64 19.05
C THR A 227 13.89 -23.97 19.81
N VAL A 228 14.84 -24.90 19.75
CA VAL A 228 14.76 -26.15 20.48
C VAL A 228 14.87 -25.92 21.99
N GLY A 229 15.72 -24.99 22.44
CA GLY A 229 15.84 -24.57 23.84
C GLY A 229 14.49 -24.08 24.40
N ARG A 230 13.86 -23.13 23.75
CA ARG A 230 12.54 -22.61 24.14
C ARG A 230 11.45 -23.69 24.16
N ALA A 231 11.48 -24.60 23.19
CA ALA A 231 10.53 -25.71 23.15
C ALA A 231 10.75 -26.66 24.33
N ARG A 232 12.00 -26.86 24.83
CA ARG A 232 12.32 -27.64 26.04
C ARG A 232 11.77 -26.95 27.29
N ASP A 233 11.92 -25.63 27.41
CA ASP A 233 11.37 -24.88 28.55
C ASP A 233 9.87 -25.12 28.67
N CYS A 234 9.15 -25.07 27.52
CA CYS A 234 7.71 -25.35 27.49
C CYS A 234 7.36 -26.79 27.90
N VAL A 235 8.22 -27.78 27.52
CA VAL A 235 8.04 -29.17 27.97
C VAL A 235 8.28 -29.28 29.46
N SER A 236 9.28 -28.58 30.00
CA SER A 236 9.55 -28.51 31.44
C SER A 236 8.41 -27.92 32.25
N ASP A 237 7.68 -26.94 31.64
CA ASP A 237 6.48 -26.33 32.19
C ASP A 237 5.21 -27.20 32.04
N GLY A 238 5.35 -28.44 31.55
CA GLY A 238 4.26 -29.42 31.47
C GLY A 238 3.56 -29.53 30.12
N GLU A 239 4.03 -28.84 29.09
CA GLU A 239 3.50 -29.02 27.74
C GLU A 239 4.00 -30.31 27.09
N SER A 240 3.16 -31.00 26.32
CA SER A 240 3.63 -32.19 25.61
C SER A 240 4.67 -31.85 24.53
N PRO A 241 5.73 -32.69 24.30
CA PRO A 241 6.76 -32.41 23.30
C PRO A 241 6.19 -32.11 21.89
N SER A 242 5.11 -32.80 21.53
CA SER A 242 4.44 -32.61 20.24
C SER A 242 3.76 -31.25 20.12
N LYS A 243 3.19 -30.72 21.21
CA LYS A 243 2.57 -29.36 21.23
C LYS A 243 3.66 -28.30 21.26
N ALA A 244 4.68 -28.45 22.09
CA ALA A 244 5.83 -27.56 22.17
C ALA A 244 6.54 -27.41 20.81
N ALA A 245 6.80 -28.54 20.12
CA ALA A 245 7.38 -28.52 18.77
C ALA A 245 6.47 -27.83 17.73
N ALA A 246 5.15 -28.04 17.83
CA ALA A 246 4.21 -27.37 16.91
C ALA A 246 4.11 -25.86 17.15
N ARG A 247 4.26 -25.40 18.38
CA ARG A 247 4.30 -23.98 18.73
C ARG A 247 5.60 -23.36 18.26
N ALA A 248 6.73 -23.94 18.61
CA ALA A 248 8.06 -23.47 18.22
C ALA A 248 8.24 -23.41 16.69
N ALA A 249 7.67 -24.37 15.94
CA ALA A 249 7.67 -24.36 14.48
C ALA A 249 6.90 -23.18 13.89
N ARG A 250 5.78 -22.79 14.50
CA ARG A 250 5.00 -21.62 14.08
C ARG A 250 5.72 -20.29 14.36
N GLU A 251 6.44 -20.25 15.48
CA GLU A 251 7.16 -19.04 15.92
C GLU A 251 8.48 -18.83 15.17
N SER A 252 9.16 -19.89 14.75
CA SER A 252 10.50 -19.83 14.17
C SER A 252 10.60 -20.13 12.67
N GLY A 253 9.54 -20.74 12.09
CA GLY A 253 9.54 -21.17 10.69
C GLY A 253 10.29 -22.48 10.42
N TYR A 254 10.94 -23.10 11.43
CA TYR A 254 11.57 -24.42 11.28
C TYR A 254 10.52 -25.54 11.17
N ARG A 255 10.92 -26.68 10.57
CA ARG A 255 10.03 -27.83 10.44
C ARG A 255 9.73 -28.45 11.81
N ARG A 256 8.45 -28.67 12.10
CA ARG A 256 7.98 -29.28 13.33
C ARG A 256 8.66 -30.62 13.61
N GLY A 257 8.88 -31.44 12.57
CA GLY A 257 9.54 -32.74 12.71
C GLY A 257 10.96 -32.62 13.25
N ASP A 258 11.75 -31.72 12.69
CA ASP A 258 13.14 -31.49 13.07
C ASP A 258 13.26 -31.01 14.53
N ILE A 259 12.37 -30.12 14.96
CA ILE A 259 12.29 -29.65 16.35
C ILE A 259 11.87 -30.80 17.27
N TYR A 260 10.86 -31.58 16.91
CA TYR A 260 10.38 -32.70 17.70
C TYR A 260 11.45 -33.77 17.88
N ASP A 261 12.13 -34.16 16.81
CA ASP A 261 13.19 -35.15 16.82
C ASP A 261 14.37 -34.71 17.73
N ARG A 262 14.70 -33.41 17.68
CA ARG A 262 15.75 -32.85 18.55
C ARG A 262 15.33 -32.78 20.02
N LEU A 263 14.05 -32.56 20.32
CA LEU A 263 13.51 -32.59 21.68
C LEU A 263 13.55 -33.97 22.27
N VAL A 264 13.16 -35.01 21.52
CA VAL A 264 13.03 -36.39 22.00
C VAL A 264 14.40 -37.07 22.07
N ASN A 265 15.25 -36.91 21.05
CA ASN A 265 16.56 -37.54 20.97
C ASN A 265 17.60 -36.98 21.95
N SER A 266 17.38 -35.78 22.50
CA SER A 266 18.25 -35.22 23.54
C SER A 266 17.80 -35.51 24.97
N SER A 267 16.70 -36.24 25.15
CA SER A 267 16.24 -36.73 26.48
C SER A 267 16.80 -38.13 26.83
N GLY A 268 17.70 -38.66 26.01
CA GLY A 268 18.29 -39.99 26.14
C GLY A 268 19.81 -40.01 26.36
N ALA A 269 20.42 -38.88 26.83
CA ALA A 269 21.85 -38.85 27.19
C ALA A 269 22.04 -38.41 28.64
#